data_5185b1d0d26ce2e29114a9a4b27ed17b
#
_entry.id   5185b1d0d26ce2e29114a9a4b27ed17b
#
_cell.length_a   1.000
_cell.length_b   1.000
_cell.length_c   1.000
_cell.angle_alpha   90.00
_cell.angle_beta   90.00
_cell.angle_gamma   90.00
#
_symmetry.space_group_name_H-M   'P 1'
#
loop_
_entity.id
_entity.type
_entity.pdbx_description
1 polymer ?
#
loop_
_entity_poly.entity_id
_entity_poly.type
_entity_poly.pdbx_seq_one_letter_code
_entity_poly.pdbx_strand_id
1 'polypeptide(L)'
;MVDLISSMINHNVLEVIFSYLDLSDLRNCALVCRSWKHFLDDENSDVWRSHCIRKLPEEALKSDLMSSLPTYKMKLRAYYHAWNPNDCSRNVYIKPNGFTLHRNPVAQSTDAARGKQGFRQGRHTWEVIWEGPLGTVAVVGISTKEAALQCHGYVALLGSDDQSWGWNLVENHLLHNGDVQGSYPLLNNAPKYQVGERIRVILDCDENTLSFEKNYEFLGVAFRGLPGKKLYPTVSAVYGNTEVSMVYLGPPLDG
;
A
#
# COMPACT_ATOMS: atom_id res chain seq x y z
N MET A 1 40.08 -9.32 6.23
CA MET A 1 40.57 -8.76 4.92
C MET A 1 39.52 -7.84 4.30
N VAL A 2 38.25 -8.21 4.23
CA VAL A 2 37.16 -7.37 3.68
C VAL A 2 36.96 -6.09 4.49
N ASP A 3 37.00 -6.14 5.82
CA ASP A 3 36.87 -4.95 6.68
C ASP A 3 38.03 -3.95 6.54
N LEU A 4 39.25 -4.41 6.21
CA LEU A 4 40.39 -3.54 5.96
C LEU A 4 40.26 -2.78 4.63
N ILE A 5 39.74 -3.43 3.59
CA ILE A 5 39.51 -2.78 2.28
C ILE A 5 38.36 -1.77 2.38
N SER A 6 37.31 -2.10 3.11
CA SER A 6 36.17 -1.20 3.28
C SER A 6 36.51 0.06 4.12
N SER A 7 37.46 -0.04 5.05
CA SER A 7 37.95 1.13 5.83
C SER A 7 38.89 2.04 5.03
N MET A 8 39.42 1.57 3.89
CA MET A 8 40.30 2.38 3.02
C MET A 8 39.53 3.16 1.95
N ILE A 9 38.28 2.83 1.66
CA ILE A 9 37.47 3.57 0.70
C ILE A 9 36.84 4.77 1.41
N ASN A 10 37.12 5.97 0.90
CA ASN A 10 36.52 7.20 1.43
C ASN A 10 35.00 7.10 1.39
N HIS A 11 34.34 7.51 2.47
CA HIS A 11 32.89 7.51 2.64
C HIS A 11 32.18 8.18 1.47
N ASN A 12 32.70 9.31 0.97
CA ASN A 12 32.13 10.04 -0.16
C ASN A 12 32.19 9.25 -1.47
N VAL A 13 33.23 8.42 -1.66
CA VAL A 13 33.37 7.56 -2.84
C VAL A 13 32.34 6.41 -2.79
N LEU A 14 32.15 5.81 -1.61
CA LEU A 14 31.12 4.79 -1.42
C LEU A 14 29.71 5.33 -1.68
N GLU A 15 29.44 6.54 -1.22
CA GLU A 15 28.16 7.22 -1.44
C GLU A 15 27.89 7.39 -2.94
N VAL A 16 28.85 7.88 -3.69
CA VAL A 16 28.74 8.02 -5.14
C VAL A 16 28.50 6.65 -5.80
N ILE A 17 29.30 5.64 -5.47
CA ILE A 17 29.15 4.28 -6.02
C ILE A 17 27.75 3.74 -5.73
N PHE A 18 27.32 3.76 -4.47
CA PHE A 18 26.02 3.22 -4.07
C PHE A 18 24.84 4.00 -4.65
N SER A 19 25.01 5.29 -4.90
CA SER A 19 23.96 6.06 -5.55
C SER A 19 23.70 5.66 -7.00
N TYR A 20 24.65 4.99 -7.67
CA TYR A 20 24.50 4.49 -9.05
C TYR A 20 24.12 3.00 -9.16
N LEU A 21 24.22 2.22 -8.08
CA LEU A 21 23.82 0.81 -8.09
C LEU A 21 22.30 0.66 -8.16
N ASP A 22 21.83 -0.50 -8.59
CA ASP A 22 20.41 -0.84 -8.49
C ASP A 22 20.03 -1.25 -7.04
N LEU A 23 18.74 -1.14 -6.71
CA LEU A 23 18.26 -1.43 -5.34
C LEU A 23 18.54 -2.87 -4.90
N SER A 24 18.53 -3.82 -5.84
CA SER A 24 18.94 -5.22 -5.61
C SER A 24 20.39 -5.33 -5.21
N ASP A 25 21.27 -4.56 -5.87
CA ASP A 25 22.70 -4.56 -5.59
C ASP A 25 23.01 -3.86 -4.26
N LEU A 26 22.28 -2.79 -3.92
CA LEU A 26 22.41 -2.17 -2.60
C LEU A 26 22.07 -3.15 -1.47
N ARG A 27 21.05 -4.00 -1.67
CA ARG A 27 20.73 -5.06 -0.71
C ARG A 27 21.89 -6.02 -0.55
N ASN A 28 22.54 -6.43 -1.64
CA ASN A 28 23.72 -7.29 -1.62
C ASN A 28 24.92 -6.58 -0.95
N CYS A 29 25.13 -5.29 -1.25
CA CYS A 29 26.15 -4.48 -0.60
C CYS A 29 26.00 -4.44 0.93
N ALA A 30 24.77 -4.36 1.43
CA ALA A 30 24.51 -4.38 2.88
C ALA A 30 24.89 -5.72 3.55
N LEU A 31 25.09 -6.79 2.77
CA LEU A 31 25.52 -8.10 3.26
C LEU A 31 27.04 -8.30 3.20
N VAL A 32 27.79 -7.41 2.57
CA VAL A 32 29.24 -7.56 2.37
C VAL A 32 30.01 -7.38 3.67
N CYS A 33 29.76 -6.29 4.41
CA CYS A 33 30.40 -6.02 5.69
C CYS A 33 29.57 -5.08 6.57
N ARG A 34 29.90 -5.02 7.87
CA ARG A 34 29.20 -4.18 8.86
C ARG A 34 29.23 -2.70 8.52
N SER A 35 30.36 -2.22 7.99
CA SER A 35 30.53 -0.80 7.62
C SER A 35 29.57 -0.41 6.49
N TRP A 36 29.46 -1.21 5.43
CA TRP A 36 28.54 -0.97 4.32
C TRP A 36 27.08 -1.09 4.75
N LYS A 37 26.78 -2.07 5.59
CA LYS A 37 25.45 -2.19 6.18
C LYS A 37 25.07 -0.93 6.96
N HIS A 38 25.94 -0.52 7.89
CA HIS A 38 25.70 0.69 8.71
C HIS A 38 25.50 1.94 7.86
N PHE A 39 26.29 2.08 6.78
CA PHE A 39 26.15 3.18 5.83
C PHE A 39 24.80 3.17 5.10
N LEU A 40 24.31 2.00 4.68
CA LEU A 40 23.03 1.85 4.00
C LEU A 40 21.83 1.80 4.97
N ASP A 41 22.08 1.66 6.27
CA ASP A 41 21.05 1.75 7.31
C ASP A 41 20.66 3.22 7.62
N ASP A 42 21.51 4.20 7.27
CA ASP A 42 21.11 5.62 7.30
C ASP A 42 20.10 5.91 6.18
N GLU A 43 18.83 5.83 6.53
CA GLU A 43 17.71 5.98 5.59
C GLU A 43 17.57 7.40 4.99
N ASN A 44 18.28 8.40 5.54
CA ASN A 44 18.33 9.79 5.07
C ASN A 44 19.61 10.14 4.31
N SER A 45 20.53 9.18 4.11
CA SER A 45 21.76 9.42 3.37
C SER A 45 21.52 9.93 1.95
N ASP A 46 22.51 10.60 1.38
CA ASP A 46 22.46 11.08 0.00
C ASP A 46 22.36 9.95 -1.03
N VAL A 47 22.70 8.72 -0.67
CA VAL A 47 22.42 7.50 -1.48
C VAL A 47 20.91 7.40 -1.73
N TRP A 48 20.11 7.34 -0.69
CA TRP A 48 18.64 7.19 -0.80
C TRP A 48 17.99 8.42 -1.42
N ARG A 49 18.50 9.62 -1.10
CA ARG A 49 18.06 10.86 -1.74
C ARG A 49 18.29 10.82 -3.25
N SER A 50 19.46 10.40 -3.70
CA SER A 50 19.80 10.28 -5.12
C SER A 50 18.93 9.26 -5.83
N HIS A 51 18.62 8.13 -5.17
CA HIS A 51 17.68 7.14 -5.68
C HIS A 51 16.27 7.70 -5.82
N CYS A 52 15.77 8.45 -4.83
CA CYS A 52 14.47 9.13 -4.94
C CYS A 52 14.43 10.06 -6.15
N ILE A 53 15.40 10.95 -6.30
CA ILE A 53 15.44 11.93 -7.41
C ILE A 53 15.48 11.24 -8.77
N ARG A 54 16.18 10.11 -8.89
CA ARG A 54 16.32 9.41 -10.19
C ARG A 54 15.18 8.46 -10.52
N LYS A 55 14.55 7.85 -9.52
CA LYS A 55 13.59 6.75 -9.70
C LYS A 55 12.14 7.19 -9.56
N LEU A 56 11.88 8.28 -8.84
CA LEU A 56 10.52 8.79 -8.63
C LEU A 56 10.22 9.91 -9.63
N PRO A 57 9.00 9.94 -10.20
CA PRO A 57 8.55 11.09 -10.99
C PRO A 57 8.44 12.34 -10.09
N GLU A 58 8.56 13.50 -10.73
CA GLU A 58 8.53 14.79 -10.02
C GLU A 58 7.20 14.98 -9.25
N GLU A 59 6.10 14.53 -9.84
CA GLU A 59 4.77 14.59 -9.25
C GLU A 59 4.68 13.74 -7.96
N ALA A 60 5.41 12.61 -7.88
CA ALA A 60 5.49 11.84 -6.66
C ALA A 60 6.28 12.58 -5.59
N LEU A 61 7.43 13.15 -5.96
CA LEU A 61 8.31 13.89 -5.02
C LEU A 61 7.63 15.13 -4.44
N LYS A 62 6.75 15.78 -5.21
CA LYS A 62 5.99 16.98 -4.79
C LYS A 62 4.67 16.64 -4.08
N SER A 63 4.30 15.38 -4.03
CA SER A 63 3.02 14.96 -3.41
C SER A 63 3.04 15.15 -1.90
N ASP A 64 1.99 15.79 -1.36
CA ASP A 64 1.78 15.93 0.08
C ASP A 64 1.69 14.58 0.80
N LEU A 65 1.32 13.52 0.09
CA LEU A 65 1.31 12.15 0.60
C LEU A 65 2.70 11.67 1.06
N MET A 66 3.76 12.23 0.49
CA MET A 66 5.14 11.95 0.89
C MET A 66 5.58 12.69 2.16
N SER A 67 4.82 13.69 2.60
CA SER A 67 5.18 14.53 3.78
C SER A 67 5.14 13.73 5.08
N SER A 68 4.30 12.70 5.16
CA SER A 68 4.20 11.81 6.32
C SER A 68 5.36 10.80 6.42
N LEU A 69 6.19 10.69 5.39
CA LEU A 69 7.30 9.74 5.34
C LEU A 69 8.62 10.45 5.70
N PRO A 70 9.22 10.15 6.86
CA PRO A 70 10.35 10.91 7.40
C PRO A 70 11.67 10.71 6.65
N THR A 71 11.85 9.59 5.93
CA THR A 71 13.14 9.27 5.31
C THR A 71 13.03 9.06 3.80
N TYR A 72 14.14 9.29 3.08
CA TYR A 72 14.20 9.04 1.64
C TYR A 72 13.98 7.57 1.29
N LYS A 73 14.51 6.65 2.10
CA LYS A 73 14.31 5.22 1.92
C LYS A 73 12.85 4.82 2.07
N MET A 74 12.13 5.39 3.05
CA MET A 74 10.69 5.18 3.21
C MET A 74 9.89 5.73 2.03
N LYS A 75 10.24 6.92 1.52
CA LYS A 75 9.61 7.51 0.32
C LYS A 75 9.77 6.60 -0.90
N LEU A 76 10.98 6.11 -1.12
CA LEU A 76 11.26 5.19 -2.21
C LEU A 76 10.46 3.89 -2.05
N ARG A 77 10.44 3.31 -0.85
CA ARG A 77 9.66 2.11 -0.53
C ARG A 77 8.18 2.32 -0.78
N ALA A 78 7.60 3.43 -0.31
CA ALA A 78 6.19 3.76 -0.53
C ALA A 78 5.83 3.81 -2.01
N TYR A 79 6.66 4.42 -2.85
CA TYR A 79 6.43 4.48 -4.30
C TYR A 79 6.46 3.10 -4.97
N TYR A 80 7.38 2.21 -4.55
CA TYR A 80 7.45 0.84 -5.07
C TYR A 80 6.29 -0.06 -4.60
N HIS A 81 5.54 0.37 -3.58
CA HIS A 81 4.35 -0.33 -3.08
C HIS A 81 3.02 0.37 -3.46
N ALA A 82 3.08 1.50 -4.15
CA ALA A 82 1.92 2.27 -4.59
C ALA A 82 1.03 1.49 -5.58
N TRP A 83 -0.03 2.12 -6.08
CA TRP A 83 -0.95 1.49 -7.03
C TRP A 83 -0.24 1.01 -8.30
N ASN A 84 -0.69 -0.14 -8.82
CA ASN A 84 -0.13 -0.76 -10.01
C ASN A 84 -0.93 -0.36 -11.25
N PRO A 85 -0.39 0.46 -12.17
CA PRO A 85 -1.11 0.85 -13.38
C PRO A 85 -1.37 -0.31 -14.35
N ASN A 86 -0.64 -1.44 -14.20
CA ASN A 86 -0.80 -2.63 -15.02
C ASN A 86 -1.69 -3.69 -14.36
N ASP A 87 -2.27 -3.41 -13.19
CA ASP A 87 -3.09 -4.33 -12.41
C ASP A 87 -4.30 -3.59 -11.81
N CYS A 88 -5.05 -2.95 -12.67
CA CYS A 88 -6.29 -2.23 -12.36
C CYS A 88 -7.32 -2.44 -13.47
N SER A 89 -8.58 -2.11 -13.17
CA SER A 89 -9.63 -2.06 -14.17
C SER A 89 -9.28 -1.09 -15.31
N ARG A 90 -9.76 -1.38 -16.53
CA ARG A 90 -9.65 -0.47 -17.67
C ARG A 90 -10.33 0.90 -17.45
N ASN A 91 -11.22 1.00 -16.48
CA ASN A 91 -11.92 2.23 -16.11
C ASN A 91 -11.21 3.00 -14.99
N VAL A 92 -10.03 2.53 -14.56
CA VAL A 92 -9.18 3.17 -13.56
C VAL A 92 -7.87 3.57 -14.19
N TYR A 93 -7.38 4.76 -13.89
CA TYR A 93 -6.00 5.13 -14.18
C TYR A 93 -5.28 5.59 -12.91
N ILE A 94 -3.97 5.37 -12.87
CA ILE A 94 -3.13 5.84 -11.77
C ILE A 94 -2.55 7.20 -12.15
N LYS A 95 -2.74 8.19 -11.28
CA LYS A 95 -2.20 9.55 -11.49
C LYS A 95 -0.66 9.53 -11.58
N PRO A 96 -0.04 10.55 -12.18
CA PRO A 96 1.43 10.62 -12.35
C PRO A 96 2.20 10.54 -11.03
N ASN A 97 1.59 10.92 -9.88
CA ASN A 97 2.21 10.75 -8.57
C ASN A 97 2.38 9.27 -8.16
N GLY A 98 1.73 8.33 -8.85
CA GLY A 98 1.77 6.90 -8.56
C GLY A 98 0.94 6.45 -7.36
N PHE A 99 0.55 7.36 -6.47
CA PHE A 99 -0.14 7.05 -5.21
C PHE A 99 -1.65 7.14 -5.31
N THR A 100 -2.19 7.89 -6.26
CA THR A 100 -3.62 8.16 -6.39
C THR A 100 -4.19 7.45 -7.62
N LEU A 101 -5.18 6.63 -7.42
CA LEU A 101 -6.02 6.11 -8.49
C LEU A 101 -7.20 7.06 -8.75
N HIS A 102 -7.64 7.13 -9.99
CA HIS A 102 -8.84 7.82 -10.41
C HIS A 102 -9.75 6.86 -11.18
N ARG A 103 -11.00 6.76 -10.77
CA ARG A 103 -12.01 5.95 -11.45
C ARG A 103 -12.80 6.80 -12.42
N ASN A 104 -12.78 6.48 -13.71
CA ASN A 104 -13.52 7.16 -14.77
C ASN A 104 -15.05 7.03 -14.57
N PRO A 105 -15.85 8.01 -15.00
CA PRO A 105 -17.30 8.01 -14.83
C PRO A 105 -17.98 7.05 -15.84
N VAL A 106 -17.81 5.75 -15.64
CA VAL A 106 -18.42 4.70 -16.46
C VAL A 106 -19.62 4.11 -15.72
N ALA A 107 -20.79 4.18 -16.34
CA ALA A 107 -22.04 3.66 -15.76
C ALA A 107 -22.05 2.12 -15.72
N GLN A 108 -22.78 1.55 -14.75
CA GLN A 108 -22.97 0.11 -14.58
C GLN A 108 -21.65 -0.68 -14.54
N SER A 109 -20.65 -0.15 -13.82
CA SER A 109 -19.37 -0.80 -13.63
C SER A 109 -18.90 -0.62 -12.20
N THR A 110 -18.33 -1.69 -11.63
CA THR A 110 -17.52 -1.66 -10.43
C THR A 110 -16.07 -1.95 -10.80
N ASP A 111 -15.15 -1.15 -10.33
CA ASP A 111 -13.79 -1.11 -10.80
C ASP A 111 -12.82 -1.16 -9.62
N ALA A 112 -11.78 -2.00 -9.73
CA ALA A 112 -10.81 -2.23 -8.69
C ALA A 112 -9.38 -1.96 -9.17
N ALA A 113 -8.47 -1.75 -8.23
CA ALA A 113 -7.03 -1.67 -8.46
C ALA A 113 -6.27 -2.35 -7.32
N ARG A 114 -5.12 -2.95 -7.67
CA ARG A 114 -4.17 -3.54 -6.73
C ARG A 114 -2.89 -2.74 -6.60
N GLY A 115 -2.23 -2.87 -5.47
CA GLY A 115 -0.88 -2.36 -5.26
C GLY A 115 0.16 -3.12 -6.10
N LYS A 116 1.31 -2.48 -6.36
CA LYS A 116 2.44 -3.07 -7.11
C LYS A 116 3.00 -4.32 -6.42
N GLN A 117 3.01 -4.34 -5.10
CA GLN A 117 3.56 -5.42 -4.28
C GLN A 117 2.49 -6.13 -3.49
N GLY A 118 2.59 -7.46 -3.44
CA GLY A 118 1.82 -8.29 -2.53
C GLY A 118 2.72 -8.95 -1.50
N PHE A 119 2.14 -9.34 -0.38
CA PHE A 119 2.82 -9.85 0.80
C PHE A 119 2.40 -11.29 1.09
N ARG A 120 3.33 -12.07 1.61
CA ARG A 120 3.11 -13.46 2.01
C ARG A 120 3.68 -13.77 3.41
N GLN A 121 4.54 -12.90 3.93
CA GLN A 121 5.24 -13.05 5.21
C GLN A 121 5.40 -11.69 5.85
N GLY A 122 5.48 -11.64 7.16
CA GLY A 122 5.68 -10.43 7.93
C GLY A 122 4.43 -9.57 8.08
N ARG A 123 4.61 -8.44 8.74
CA ARG A 123 3.55 -7.47 9.03
C ARG A 123 3.69 -6.24 8.14
N HIS A 124 2.61 -5.83 7.54
CA HIS A 124 2.60 -4.74 6.56
C HIS A 124 1.47 -3.76 6.85
N THR A 125 1.78 -2.47 6.69
CA THR A 125 0.83 -1.40 6.93
C THR A 125 0.86 -0.40 5.79
N TRP A 126 -0.31 -0.01 5.34
CA TRP A 126 -0.47 1.10 4.39
C TRP A 126 -1.68 1.93 4.77
N GLU A 127 -1.62 3.20 4.40
CA GLU A 127 -2.69 4.16 4.62
C GLU A 127 -3.47 4.37 3.34
N VAL A 128 -4.80 4.42 3.44
CA VAL A 128 -5.72 4.69 2.35
C VAL A 128 -6.52 5.93 2.70
N ILE A 129 -6.61 6.86 1.76
CA ILE A 129 -7.47 8.04 1.84
C ILE A 129 -8.40 8.00 0.64
N TRP A 130 -9.69 7.95 0.92
CA TRP A 130 -10.71 7.98 -0.10
C TRP A 130 -11.18 9.42 -0.30
N GLU A 131 -10.90 9.97 -1.47
CA GLU A 131 -11.20 11.34 -1.85
C GLU A 131 -12.32 11.33 -2.88
N GLY A 132 -13.43 11.97 -2.56
CA GLY A 132 -14.61 11.98 -3.41
C GLY A 132 -15.74 11.07 -2.91
N PRO A 133 -16.89 11.11 -3.59
CA PRO A 133 -18.04 10.34 -3.14
C PRO A 133 -17.81 8.84 -3.11
N LEU A 134 -18.32 8.17 -2.09
CA LEU A 134 -18.25 6.71 -1.96
C LEU A 134 -19.21 6.01 -2.93
N GLY A 135 -20.31 6.68 -3.30
CA GLY A 135 -21.41 6.06 -4.03
C GLY A 135 -22.18 5.04 -3.17
N THR A 136 -22.74 4.04 -3.81
CA THR A 136 -23.48 2.97 -3.14
C THR A 136 -22.59 1.87 -2.55
N VAL A 137 -21.35 1.75 -3.04
CA VAL A 137 -20.36 0.76 -2.59
C VAL A 137 -18.95 1.34 -2.69
N ALA A 138 -18.17 1.20 -1.63
CA ALA A 138 -16.78 1.60 -1.57
C ALA A 138 -16.06 0.63 -0.64
N VAL A 139 -15.15 -0.18 -1.17
CA VAL A 139 -14.53 -1.27 -0.40
C VAL A 139 -13.02 -1.13 -0.36
N VAL A 140 -12.45 -1.23 0.84
CA VAL A 140 -11.01 -1.25 1.10
C VAL A 140 -10.62 -2.60 1.67
N GLY A 141 -9.51 -3.19 1.21
CA GLY A 141 -9.04 -4.46 1.74
C GLY A 141 -7.87 -5.06 0.98
N ILE A 142 -7.92 -6.36 0.78
CA ILE A 142 -6.87 -7.16 0.14
C ILE A 142 -7.45 -8.17 -0.84
N SER A 143 -6.64 -8.57 -1.81
CA SER A 143 -6.99 -9.67 -2.71
C SER A 143 -5.76 -10.47 -3.15
N THR A 144 -5.99 -11.68 -3.66
CA THR A 144 -5.00 -12.40 -4.46
C THR A 144 -4.95 -11.85 -5.89
N LYS A 145 -4.07 -12.37 -6.73
CA LYS A 145 -4.02 -12.00 -8.16
C LYS A 145 -5.20 -12.55 -8.97
N GLU A 146 -5.84 -13.59 -8.47
CA GLU A 146 -6.96 -14.27 -9.11
C GLU A 146 -8.28 -13.52 -9.00
N ALA A 147 -8.42 -12.61 -8.00
CA ALA A 147 -9.63 -11.80 -7.85
C ALA A 147 -9.86 -10.89 -9.05
N ALA A 148 -11.11 -10.76 -9.48
CA ALA A 148 -11.48 -9.89 -10.58
C ALA A 148 -11.25 -8.41 -10.25
N LEU A 149 -10.90 -7.63 -11.28
CA LEU A 149 -10.68 -6.18 -11.15
C LEU A 149 -11.81 -5.32 -11.71
N GLN A 150 -12.80 -5.96 -12.32
CA GLN A 150 -13.96 -5.30 -12.92
C GLN A 150 -15.15 -6.24 -12.96
N CYS A 151 -16.34 -5.70 -12.71
CA CYS A 151 -17.61 -6.40 -13.00
C CYS A 151 -18.67 -5.41 -13.46
N HIS A 152 -19.77 -5.94 -14.00
CA HIS A 152 -20.94 -5.17 -14.38
C HIS A 152 -21.78 -4.85 -13.14
N GLY A 153 -22.40 -3.66 -13.12
CA GLY A 153 -23.26 -3.21 -12.04
C GLY A 153 -22.52 -2.47 -10.91
N TYR A 154 -23.28 -1.96 -9.96
CA TYR A 154 -22.78 -1.28 -8.78
C TYR A 154 -22.85 -2.23 -7.59
N VAL A 155 -21.88 -3.14 -7.52
CA VAL A 155 -21.82 -4.23 -6.54
C VAL A 155 -20.51 -4.20 -5.76
N ALA A 156 -20.47 -4.88 -4.63
CA ALA A 156 -19.25 -5.04 -3.84
C ALA A 156 -18.32 -6.06 -4.53
N LEU A 157 -17.47 -5.60 -5.45
CA LEU A 157 -16.55 -6.44 -6.20
C LEU A 157 -15.46 -7.04 -5.29
N LEU A 158 -14.81 -6.20 -4.47
CA LEU A 158 -13.87 -6.68 -3.47
C LEU A 158 -14.66 -7.36 -2.34
N GLY A 159 -14.42 -8.64 -2.11
CA GLY A 159 -15.17 -9.49 -1.21
C GLY A 159 -16.27 -10.32 -1.89
N SER A 160 -16.43 -10.24 -3.22
CA SER A 160 -17.44 -11.00 -3.96
C SER A 160 -17.08 -12.47 -4.20
N ASP A 161 -15.82 -12.83 -3.98
CA ASP A 161 -15.27 -14.15 -4.20
C ASP A 161 -14.38 -14.61 -3.02
N ASP A 162 -13.91 -15.84 -3.08
CA ASP A 162 -12.99 -16.43 -2.09
C ASP A 162 -11.54 -15.93 -2.22
N GLN A 163 -11.27 -15.02 -3.18
CA GLN A 163 -9.95 -14.45 -3.46
C GLN A 163 -9.79 -13.03 -2.92
N SER A 164 -10.79 -12.49 -2.24
CA SER A 164 -10.79 -11.11 -1.78
C SER A 164 -11.49 -10.92 -0.43
N TRP A 165 -10.98 -9.98 0.37
CA TRP A 165 -11.46 -9.61 1.72
C TRP A 165 -11.56 -8.11 1.80
N GLY A 166 -12.72 -7.58 2.13
CA GLY A 166 -12.95 -6.15 2.12
C GLY A 166 -13.83 -5.62 3.22
N TRP A 167 -13.61 -4.36 3.59
CA TRP A 167 -14.47 -3.55 4.42
C TRP A 167 -15.23 -2.54 3.55
N ASN A 168 -16.55 -2.69 3.47
CA ASN A 168 -17.43 -1.74 2.79
C ASN A 168 -17.66 -0.52 3.70
N LEU A 169 -17.11 0.60 3.31
CA LEU A 169 -17.14 1.86 4.06
C LEU A 169 -18.53 2.50 4.13
N VAL A 170 -19.42 2.18 3.17
CA VAL A 170 -20.78 2.75 3.10
C VAL A 170 -21.70 2.11 4.13
N GLU A 171 -21.58 0.79 4.30
CA GLU A 171 -22.48 0.01 5.14
C GLU A 171 -21.84 -0.47 6.45
N ASN A 172 -20.51 -0.30 6.61
CA ASN A 172 -19.75 -0.86 7.72
C ASN A 172 -19.86 -2.39 7.80
N HIS A 173 -19.77 -3.06 6.66
CA HIS A 173 -19.80 -4.52 6.57
C HIS A 173 -18.46 -5.10 6.12
N LEU A 174 -18.08 -6.23 6.69
CA LEU A 174 -17.00 -7.07 6.18
C LEU A 174 -17.55 -7.99 5.10
N LEU A 175 -16.81 -8.13 4.00
CA LEU A 175 -17.23 -8.87 2.81
C LEU A 175 -16.16 -9.90 2.43
N HIS A 176 -16.58 -11.14 2.20
CA HIS A 176 -15.75 -12.22 1.70
C HIS A 176 -16.62 -13.31 1.10
N ASN A 177 -16.17 -13.90 -0.01
CA ASN A 177 -16.85 -15.01 -0.70
C ASN A 177 -18.32 -14.74 -1.08
N GLY A 178 -18.63 -13.46 -1.41
CA GLY A 178 -19.98 -13.03 -1.77
C GLY A 178 -20.92 -12.77 -0.59
N ASP A 179 -20.46 -13.03 0.64
CA ASP A 179 -21.26 -12.93 1.85
C ASP A 179 -20.82 -11.76 2.76
N VAL A 180 -21.78 -11.21 3.48
CA VAL A 180 -21.54 -10.29 4.60
C VAL A 180 -21.09 -11.11 5.82
N GLN A 181 -19.84 -10.90 6.24
CA GLN A 181 -19.26 -11.61 7.39
C GLN A 181 -19.66 -10.99 8.75
N GLY A 182 -20.23 -9.79 8.72
CA GLY A 182 -20.68 -9.04 9.89
C GLY A 182 -20.49 -7.55 9.79
N SER A 183 -20.96 -6.83 10.80
CA SER A 183 -20.71 -5.38 10.94
C SER A 183 -19.30 -5.11 11.45
N TYR A 184 -18.68 -4.04 10.96
CA TYR A 184 -17.34 -3.64 11.36
C TYR A 184 -17.19 -2.11 11.34
N PRO A 185 -16.61 -1.49 12.38
CA PRO A 185 -16.18 -2.14 13.63
C PRO A 185 -17.35 -2.71 14.45
N LEU A 186 -17.04 -3.62 15.39
CA LEU A 186 -18.05 -4.24 16.28
C LEU A 186 -18.49 -3.26 17.37
N LEU A 187 -19.06 -2.15 16.97
CA LEU A 187 -19.59 -1.10 17.84
C LEU A 187 -21.05 -0.84 17.49
N ASN A 188 -21.91 -0.67 18.50
CA ASN A 188 -23.26 -0.21 18.27
C ASN A 188 -23.23 1.20 17.66
N ASN A 189 -23.88 1.38 16.51
CA ASN A 189 -23.91 2.64 15.76
C ASN A 189 -22.50 3.19 15.43
N ALA A 190 -21.59 2.33 15.00
CA ALA A 190 -20.26 2.74 14.57
C ALA A 190 -20.34 3.87 13.54
N PRO A 191 -19.59 4.97 13.71
CA PRO A 191 -19.62 6.06 12.75
C PRO A 191 -19.11 5.58 11.38
N LYS A 192 -19.87 5.93 10.35
CA LYS A 192 -19.49 5.62 8.97
C LYS A 192 -18.26 6.44 8.56
N TYR A 193 -17.53 5.92 7.61
CA TYR A 193 -16.40 6.62 7.01
C TYR A 193 -16.85 7.93 6.37
N GLN A 194 -16.10 8.99 6.65
CA GLN A 194 -16.25 10.28 6.00
C GLN A 194 -15.13 10.48 4.98
N VAL A 195 -15.47 11.06 3.82
CA VAL A 195 -14.48 11.36 2.78
C VAL A 195 -13.32 12.17 3.35
N GLY A 196 -12.11 11.73 3.05
CA GLY A 196 -10.86 12.33 3.54
C GLY A 196 -10.36 11.80 4.87
N GLU A 197 -11.12 10.96 5.57
CA GLU A 197 -10.58 10.24 6.75
C GLU A 197 -9.49 9.26 6.34
N ARG A 198 -8.55 9.01 7.26
CA ARG A 198 -7.44 8.08 7.04
C ARG A 198 -7.81 6.69 7.53
N ILE A 199 -7.74 5.72 6.63
CA ILE A 199 -7.82 4.31 6.96
C ILE A 199 -6.41 3.74 6.89
N ARG A 200 -5.96 3.14 7.98
CA ARG A 200 -4.74 2.33 7.97
C ARG A 200 -5.14 0.87 7.90
N VAL A 201 -4.60 0.16 6.94
CA VAL A 201 -4.80 -1.28 6.74
C VAL A 201 -3.58 -2.01 7.30
N ILE A 202 -3.80 -2.99 8.16
CA ILE A 202 -2.75 -3.78 8.80
C ILE A 202 -2.95 -5.23 8.39
N LEU A 203 -2.02 -5.73 7.59
CA LEU A 203 -1.97 -7.13 7.17
C LEU A 203 -0.85 -7.83 7.95
N ASP A 204 -1.21 -8.79 8.76
CA ASP A 204 -0.28 -9.69 9.43
C ASP A 204 -0.31 -11.06 8.72
N CYS A 205 0.71 -11.32 7.90
CA CYS A 205 0.83 -12.56 7.16
C CYS A 205 1.32 -13.72 8.04
N ASP A 206 1.93 -13.45 9.18
CA ASP A 206 2.45 -14.45 10.10
C ASP A 206 1.31 -14.99 10.98
N GLU A 207 0.43 -14.09 11.46
CA GLU A 207 -0.79 -14.43 12.20
C GLU A 207 -2.03 -14.66 11.31
N ASN A 208 -1.88 -14.44 10.00
CA ASN A 208 -2.96 -14.57 9.00
C ASN A 208 -4.19 -13.72 9.33
N THR A 209 -3.98 -12.45 9.67
CA THR A 209 -5.04 -11.51 10.03
C THR A 209 -5.03 -10.22 9.21
N LEU A 210 -6.22 -9.63 9.05
CA LEU A 210 -6.41 -8.29 8.50
C LEU A 210 -7.13 -7.43 9.53
N SER A 211 -6.61 -6.24 9.78
CA SER A 211 -7.17 -5.26 10.71
C SER A 211 -7.19 -3.88 10.06
N PHE A 212 -8.01 -2.99 10.63
CA PHE A 212 -8.07 -1.60 10.18
C PHE A 212 -7.98 -0.65 11.38
N GLU A 213 -7.40 0.53 11.11
CA GLU A 213 -7.51 1.71 11.95
C GLU A 213 -8.23 2.81 11.16
N LYS A 214 -8.99 3.65 11.85
CA LYS A 214 -9.57 4.87 11.29
C LYS A 214 -9.13 6.06 12.15
N ASN A 215 -8.49 7.04 11.52
CA ASN A 215 -7.95 8.22 12.21
C ASN A 215 -7.09 7.86 13.44
N TYR A 216 -6.23 6.83 13.31
CA TYR A 216 -5.34 6.29 14.35
C TYR A 216 -6.05 5.53 15.49
N GLU A 217 -7.36 5.27 15.37
CA GLU A 217 -8.08 4.40 16.29
C GLU A 217 -8.15 2.98 15.73
N PHE A 218 -7.63 2.01 16.48
CA PHE A 218 -7.68 0.59 16.10
C PHE A 218 -9.10 0.05 16.21
N LEU A 219 -9.63 -0.49 15.12
CA LEU A 219 -11.01 -0.94 15.03
C LEU A 219 -11.20 -2.44 15.36
N GLY A 220 -10.11 -3.14 15.68
CA GLY A 220 -10.11 -4.58 15.93
C GLY A 220 -9.71 -5.41 14.71
N VAL A 221 -9.61 -6.72 14.90
CA VAL A 221 -9.32 -7.66 13.82
C VAL A 221 -10.56 -7.89 12.98
N ALA A 222 -10.47 -7.59 11.69
CA ALA A 222 -11.56 -7.73 10.73
C ALA A 222 -11.67 -9.19 10.22
N PHE A 223 -10.56 -9.76 9.78
CA PHE A 223 -10.51 -11.12 9.25
C PHE A 223 -9.40 -11.92 9.91
N ARG A 224 -9.66 -13.21 10.11
CA ARG A 224 -8.71 -14.22 10.60
C ARG A 224 -8.66 -15.39 9.63
N GLY A 225 -7.57 -16.16 9.69
CA GLY A 225 -7.42 -17.35 8.85
C GLY A 225 -7.23 -17.03 7.37
N LEU A 226 -6.54 -15.93 7.06
CA LEU A 226 -6.19 -15.58 5.68
C LEU A 226 -5.34 -16.69 5.07
N PRO A 227 -5.45 -16.94 3.75
CA PRO A 227 -4.66 -17.98 3.11
C PRO A 227 -3.17 -17.61 3.07
N GLY A 228 -2.29 -18.59 3.16
CA GLY A 228 -0.84 -18.43 2.99
C GLY A 228 -0.42 -18.09 1.55
N LYS A 229 -1.25 -17.34 0.83
CA LYS A 229 -1.04 -16.83 -0.52
C LYS A 229 -0.47 -15.42 -0.50
N LYS A 230 -0.02 -14.95 -1.66
CA LYS A 230 0.40 -13.56 -1.83
C LYS A 230 -0.81 -12.65 -1.91
N LEU A 231 -0.95 -11.73 -0.92
CA LEU A 231 -2.07 -10.81 -0.76
C LEU A 231 -1.65 -9.39 -1.11
N TYR A 232 -2.48 -8.68 -1.85
CA TYR A 232 -2.20 -7.34 -2.38
C TYR A 232 -3.15 -6.31 -1.78
N PRO A 233 -2.68 -5.10 -1.41
CA PRO A 233 -3.55 -3.97 -1.16
C PRO A 233 -4.52 -3.79 -2.32
N THR A 234 -5.82 -3.69 -2.04
CA THR A 234 -6.85 -3.62 -3.08
C THR A 234 -8.01 -2.74 -2.64
N VAL A 235 -8.56 -1.99 -3.57
CA VAL A 235 -9.81 -1.25 -3.38
C VAL A 235 -10.74 -1.47 -4.56
N SER A 236 -12.06 -1.33 -4.34
CA SER A 236 -13.05 -1.29 -5.41
C SER A 236 -14.05 -0.15 -5.23
N ALA A 237 -14.40 0.50 -6.34
CA ALA A 237 -15.19 1.72 -6.40
C ALA A 237 -16.26 1.66 -7.49
N VAL A 238 -17.40 2.33 -7.25
CA VAL A 238 -18.51 2.44 -8.21
C VAL A 238 -18.75 3.88 -8.67
N TYR A 239 -18.36 4.89 -7.88
CA TYR A 239 -18.66 6.28 -8.18
C TYR A 239 -17.65 6.88 -9.16
N GLY A 240 -18.16 7.58 -10.18
CA GLY A 240 -17.31 8.24 -11.20
C GLY A 240 -16.56 9.44 -10.62
N ASN A 241 -15.32 9.65 -11.10
CA ASN A 241 -14.40 10.69 -10.65
C ASN A 241 -13.98 10.59 -9.17
N THR A 242 -14.23 9.44 -8.51
CA THR A 242 -13.66 9.22 -7.18
C THR A 242 -12.16 8.95 -7.29
N GLU A 243 -11.43 9.37 -6.28
CA GLU A 243 -10.00 9.18 -6.17
C GLU A 243 -9.69 8.44 -4.86
N VAL A 244 -8.71 7.55 -4.91
CA VAL A 244 -8.24 6.83 -3.72
C VAL A 244 -6.73 6.85 -3.70
N SER A 245 -6.18 7.44 -2.66
CA SER A 245 -4.73 7.50 -2.45
C SER A 245 -4.27 6.39 -1.50
N MET A 246 -3.09 5.82 -1.75
CA MET A 246 -2.48 4.80 -0.91
C MET A 246 -1.01 5.11 -0.68
N VAL A 247 -0.58 5.02 0.58
CA VAL A 247 0.82 5.18 1.00
C VAL A 247 1.24 3.99 1.85
N TYR A 248 2.24 3.24 1.41
CA TYR A 248 2.82 2.15 2.20
C TYR A 248 3.73 2.72 3.30
N LEU A 249 3.50 2.28 4.54
CA LEU A 249 4.19 2.78 5.72
C LEU A 249 5.28 1.84 6.25
N GLY A 250 5.28 0.58 5.82
CA GLY A 250 6.17 -0.45 6.36
C GLY A 250 5.48 -1.36 7.39
N PRO A 251 6.25 -1.98 8.31
CA PRO A 251 5.68 -2.69 9.44
C PRO A 251 4.90 -1.73 10.36
N PRO A 252 3.85 -2.20 11.06
CA PRO A 252 3.17 -1.37 12.06
C PRO A 252 4.12 -0.98 13.19
N LEU A 253 3.90 0.21 13.77
CA LEU A 253 4.77 0.75 14.83
C LEU A 253 4.62 -0.03 16.13
N ASP A 254 3.42 -0.53 16.41
CA ASP A 254 3.13 -1.33 17.59
C ASP A 254 3.14 -2.80 17.19
N GLY A 255 4.17 -3.48 17.67
CA GLY A 255 4.44 -4.90 17.38
C GLY A 255 3.45 -5.86 18.02
#